data_2e18801730ecd445945cf1c995403800
#
_entry.id   2e18801730ecd445945cf1c995403800
#
_cell.length_a   1.000
_cell.length_b   1.000
_cell.length_c   1.000
_cell.angle_alpha   90.00
_cell.angle_beta   90.00
_cell.angle_gamma   90.00
#
_symmetry.space_group_name_H-M   'P 1'
#
loop_
_entity.id
_entity.type
_entity.pdbx_description
1 polymer ?
#
loop_
_entity_poly.entity_id
_entity_poly.type
_entity_poly.pdbx_seq_one_letter_code
_entity_poly.pdbx_strand_id
1 'polypeptide(L)'
;LSSRLVRGLGVRVAGAFTNLGSWRDADFERFTKMIEPTLTGGRLQAARLQVGFYQQMAKARGEAFSSPSISASDFTVPKLRNGAAAQDVYRRPFVDVYTALSQKKDMTQAIFSGANRISSIVSTDMQLSRRNAGFMSRGKNDNIVGYARTLTGSENCALCYTASTQRYNVKDLMPI
;
A
#
# COMPACT_ATOMS: atom_id res chain seq x y z
N LEU A 1 6.25 12.04 7.22
CA LEU A 1 7.20 10.94 6.99
C LEU A 1 6.60 9.86 6.07
N SER A 2 5.42 9.37 6.37
CA SER A 2 4.75 8.31 5.60
C SER A 2 4.50 8.66 4.13
N SER A 3 4.03 9.86 3.81
CA SER A 3 3.79 10.29 2.43
C SER A 3 5.08 10.41 1.61
N ARG A 4 6.18 10.84 2.24
CA ARG A 4 7.49 10.88 1.58
C ARG A 4 8.02 9.49 1.27
N LEU A 5 7.88 8.53 2.19
CA LEU A 5 8.24 7.14 1.97
C LEU A 5 7.48 6.56 0.77
N VAL A 6 6.16 6.67 0.78
CA VAL A 6 5.29 6.13 -0.27
C VAL A 6 5.63 6.74 -1.63
N ARG A 7 5.79 8.06 -1.69
CA ARG A 7 6.18 8.76 -2.92
C ARG A 7 7.55 8.30 -3.43
N GLY A 8 8.55 8.22 -2.55
CA GLY A 8 9.91 7.79 -2.92
C GLY A 8 9.95 6.35 -3.45
N LEU A 9 9.20 5.44 -2.83
CA LEU A 9 9.07 4.06 -3.30
C LEU A 9 8.35 4.01 -4.65
N GLY A 10 7.25 4.74 -4.82
CA GLY A 10 6.50 4.83 -6.07
C GLY A 10 7.38 5.30 -7.22
N VAL A 11 8.15 6.38 -7.02
CA VAL A 11 9.09 6.90 -8.02
C VAL A 11 10.19 5.88 -8.36
N ARG A 12 10.77 5.22 -7.35
CA ARG A 12 11.82 4.21 -7.57
C ARG A 12 11.31 3.02 -8.38
N VAL A 13 10.15 2.47 -8.02
CA VAL A 13 9.58 1.31 -8.71
C VAL A 13 9.08 1.68 -10.11
N ALA A 14 8.50 2.88 -10.29
CA ALA A 14 8.13 3.40 -11.60
C ALA A 14 9.37 3.62 -12.48
N GLY A 15 10.45 4.15 -11.94
CA GLY A 15 11.73 4.29 -12.65
C GLY A 15 12.30 2.94 -13.09
N ALA A 16 12.26 1.93 -12.22
CA ALA A 16 12.65 0.56 -12.60
C ALA A 16 11.79 0.01 -13.72
N PHE A 17 10.48 0.29 -13.72
CA PHE A 17 9.56 -0.11 -14.79
C PHE A 17 9.85 0.59 -16.12
N THR A 18 10.09 1.90 -16.11
CA THR A 18 10.39 2.66 -17.34
C THR A 18 11.72 2.25 -17.98
N ASN A 19 12.68 1.79 -17.17
CA ASN A 19 14.02 1.41 -17.62
C ASN A 19 14.14 -0.07 -18.05
N LEU A 20 13.04 -0.82 -18.12
CA LEU A 20 13.08 -2.23 -18.53
C LEU A 20 13.51 -2.43 -19.98
N GLY A 21 13.23 -1.48 -20.86
CA GLY A 21 13.49 -1.56 -22.30
C GLY A 21 12.47 -2.40 -23.07
N SER A 22 11.78 -3.33 -22.43
CA SER A 22 10.66 -4.09 -22.97
C SER A 22 9.70 -4.54 -21.85
N TRP A 23 8.46 -4.89 -22.22
CA TRP A 23 7.39 -5.19 -21.24
C TRP A 23 6.72 -6.53 -21.53
N ARG A 24 7.49 -7.54 -21.93
CA ARG A 24 7.03 -8.91 -22.19
C ARG A 24 6.89 -9.71 -20.87
N ASP A 25 6.32 -10.87 -20.93
CA ASP A 25 6.16 -11.74 -19.74
C ASP A 25 7.51 -12.07 -19.06
N ALA A 26 8.57 -12.32 -19.85
CA ALA A 26 9.90 -12.53 -19.29
C ALA A 26 10.45 -11.29 -18.55
N ASP A 27 10.12 -10.10 -19.01
CA ASP A 27 10.51 -8.85 -18.36
C ASP A 27 9.72 -8.62 -17.08
N PHE A 28 8.47 -9.07 -17.02
CA PHE A 28 7.67 -9.04 -15.81
C PHE A 28 8.31 -9.87 -14.70
N GLU A 29 8.77 -11.08 -14.98
CA GLU A 29 9.44 -11.91 -13.98
C GLU A 29 10.74 -11.29 -13.48
N ARG A 30 11.54 -10.72 -14.39
CA ARG A 30 12.76 -9.99 -14.05
C ARG A 30 12.45 -8.76 -13.19
N PHE A 31 11.43 -8.00 -13.57
CA PHE A 31 10.97 -6.83 -12.85
C PHE A 31 10.52 -7.17 -11.43
N THR A 32 9.66 -8.16 -11.25
CA THR A 32 9.17 -8.56 -9.93
C THR A 32 10.29 -9.00 -9.00
N LYS A 33 11.24 -9.80 -9.49
CA LYS A 33 12.43 -10.19 -8.71
C LYS A 33 13.28 -8.98 -8.29
N MET A 34 13.41 -7.99 -9.17
CA MET A 34 14.20 -6.77 -8.91
C MET A 34 13.55 -5.86 -7.87
N ILE A 35 12.22 -5.70 -7.90
CA ILE A 35 11.52 -4.76 -7.01
C ILE A 35 11.13 -5.38 -5.66
N GLU A 36 11.04 -6.70 -5.53
CA GLU A 36 10.56 -7.39 -4.32
C GLU A 36 11.33 -6.99 -3.04
N PRO A 37 12.66 -6.92 -3.02
CA PRO A 37 13.39 -6.45 -1.83
C PRO A 37 13.01 -5.02 -1.43
N THR A 38 12.82 -4.15 -2.43
CA THR A 38 12.41 -2.75 -2.22
C THR A 38 10.98 -2.66 -1.66
N LEU A 39 10.06 -3.48 -2.19
CA LEU A 39 8.67 -3.52 -1.71
C LEU A 39 8.59 -4.08 -0.29
N THR A 40 9.27 -5.19 -0.01
CA THR A 40 9.28 -5.80 1.33
C THR A 40 9.88 -4.86 2.37
N GLY A 41 11.00 -4.21 2.06
CA GLY A 41 11.59 -3.18 2.92
C GLY A 41 10.65 -1.99 3.14
N GLY A 42 9.96 -1.55 2.09
CA GLY A 42 8.97 -0.48 2.15
C GLY A 42 7.76 -0.82 3.00
N ARG A 43 7.20 -2.03 2.83
CA ARG A 43 6.09 -2.56 3.64
C ARG A 43 6.44 -2.58 5.12
N LEU A 44 7.61 -3.15 5.43
CA LEU A 44 8.12 -3.22 6.81
C LEU A 44 8.30 -1.82 7.42
N GLN A 45 8.86 -0.89 6.68
CA GLN A 45 9.04 0.49 7.13
C GLN A 45 7.70 1.20 7.32
N ALA A 46 6.74 1.02 6.40
CA ALA A 46 5.40 1.58 6.51
C ALA A 46 4.66 1.05 7.75
N ALA A 47 4.79 -0.24 8.03
CA ALA A 47 4.23 -0.89 9.21
C ALA A 47 4.85 -0.35 10.51
N ARG A 48 6.18 -0.25 10.59
CA ARG A 48 6.89 0.30 11.76
C ARG A 48 6.51 1.76 12.04
N LEU A 49 6.35 2.57 10.99
CA LEU A 49 5.88 3.95 11.14
C LEU A 49 4.46 4.00 11.74
N GLN A 50 3.59 3.07 11.36
CA GLN A 50 2.23 2.99 11.91
C GLN A 50 2.24 2.59 13.40
N VAL A 51 3.05 1.61 13.78
CA VAL A 51 3.21 1.21 15.19
C VAL A 51 3.79 2.37 16.01
N GLY A 52 4.83 3.01 15.51
CA GLY A 52 5.43 4.17 16.18
C GLY A 52 4.45 5.34 16.36
N PHE A 53 3.55 5.54 15.39
CA PHE A 53 2.46 6.51 15.54
C PHE A 53 1.53 6.18 16.72
N TYR A 54 1.07 4.93 16.84
CA TYR A 54 0.22 4.51 17.96
C TYR A 54 0.96 4.60 19.31
N GLN A 55 2.22 4.22 19.34
CA GLN A 55 3.06 4.34 20.54
C GLN A 55 3.17 5.81 21.01
N GLN A 56 3.38 6.74 20.08
CA GLN A 56 3.42 8.17 20.41
C GLN A 56 2.06 8.71 20.87
N MET A 57 0.97 8.23 20.26
CA MET A 57 -0.38 8.61 20.68
C MET A 57 -0.67 8.12 22.12
N ALA A 58 -0.36 6.88 22.43
CA ALA A 58 -0.55 6.31 23.77
C ALA A 58 0.29 7.09 24.78
N LYS A 59 1.56 7.35 24.49
CA LYS A 59 2.42 8.16 25.35
C LYS A 59 1.83 9.55 25.62
N ALA A 60 1.31 10.22 24.59
CA ALA A 60 0.70 11.54 24.75
C ALA A 60 -0.57 11.53 25.62
N ARG A 61 -1.22 10.38 25.76
CA ARG A 61 -2.40 10.17 26.60
C ARG A 61 -2.08 9.59 27.98
N GLY A 62 -0.82 9.29 28.28
CA GLY A 62 -0.43 8.58 29.51
C GLY A 62 -0.88 7.12 29.54
N GLU A 63 -1.18 6.52 28.38
CA GLU A 63 -1.64 5.13 28.25
C GLU A 63 -0.48 4.18 27.98
N ALA A 64 -0.58 2.95 28.50
CA ALA A 64 0.35 1.88 28.16
C ALA A 64 0.12 1.41 26.71
N PHE A 65 1.19 1.08 26.01
CA PHE A 65 1.13 0.52 24.65
C PHE A 65 2.10 -0.65 24.49
N SER A 66 1.56 -1.81 24.16
CA SER A 66 2.32 -3.02 23.85
C SER A 66 2.60 -3.08 22.35
N SER A 67 3.84 -2.85 21.95
CA SER A 67 4.23 -2.92 20.53
C SER A 67 4.15 -4.35 20.00
N PRO A 68 3.49 -4.58 18.86
CA PRO A 68 3.54 -5.88 18.20
C PRO A 68 4.96 -6.15 17.66
N SER A 69 5.37 -7.43 17.68
CA SER A 69 6.54 -7.85 16.92
C SER A 69 6.23 -7.76 15.43
N ILE A 70 7.07 -7.08 14.68
CA ILE A 70 6.92 -6.87 13.23
C ILE A 70 8.17 -7.37 12.53
N SER A 71 8.01 -8.40 11.72
CA SER A 71 9.05 -9.03 10.92
C SER A 71 8.79 -8.85 9.42
N ALA A 72 9.78 -9.10 8.59
CA ALA A 72 9.61 -9.05 7.13
C ALA A 72 8.61 -10.10 6.62
N SER A 73 8.54 -11.27 7.27
CA SER A 73 7.62 -12.35 6.92
C SER A 73 6.15 -11.97 7.07
N ASP A 74 5.81 -11.06 8.01
CA ASP A 74 4.44 -10.58 8.20
C ASP A 74 3.94 -9.73 7.01
N PHE A 75 4.86 -9.27 6.17
CA PHE A 75 4.60 -8.39 5.03
C PHE A 75 5.01 -8.98 3.69
N THR A 76 5.36 -10.26 3.66
CA THR A 76 5.44 -11.05 2.43
C THR A 76 4.02 -11.34 1.98
N VAL A 77 3.45 -10.45 1.17
CA VAL A 77 2.02 -10.49 0.84
C VAL A 77 1.80 -11.25 -0.45
N PRO A 78 1.27 -12.50 -0.40
CA PRO A 78 0.89 -13.21 -1.61
C PRO A 78 -0.39 -12.64 -2.24
N LYS A 79 -1.18 -11.90 -1.47
CA LYS A 79 -2.47 -11.33 -1.90
C LYS A 79 -2.56 -9.86 -1.54
N LEU A 80 -3.01 -9.05 -2.48
CA LEU A 80 -3.36 -7.65 -2.29
C LEU A 80 -4.86 -7.50 -2.01
N ARG A 81 -5.34 -6.27 -2.07
CA ARG A 81 -6.74 -5.94 -1.83
C ARG A 81 -7.69 -6.89 -2.56
N ASN A 82 -8.74 -7.33 -1.89
CA ASN A 82 -9.78 -8.25 -2.40
C ASN A 82 -9.25 -9.66 -2.73
N GLY A 83 -8.18 -10.09 -2.12
CA GLY A 83 -7.63 -11.43 -2.31
C GLY A 83 -6.95 -11.67 -3.66
N ALA A 84 -6.78 -10.63 -4.49
CA ALA A 84 -6.06 -10.76 -5.75
C ALA A 84 -4.57 -11.08 -5.48
N ALA A 85 -4.00 -12.00 -6.27
CA ALA A 85 -2.59 -12.31 -6.16
C ALA A 85 -1.75 -11.06 -6.49
N ALA A 86 -0.70 -10.82 -5.70
CA ALA A 86 0.16 -9.65 -5.89
C ALA A 86 0.77 -9.63 -7.30
N GLN A 87 1.16 -10.79 -7.81
CA GLN A 87 1.70 -10.94 -9.17
C GLN A 87 0.72 -10.47 -10.23
N ASP A 88 -0.56 -10.82 -10.13
CA ASP A 88 -1.58 -10.40 -11.11
C ASP A 88 -1.79 -8.89 -11.08
N VAL A 89 -1.73 -8.29 -9.89
CA VAL A 89 -1.88 -6.84 -9.75
C VAL A 89 -0.66 -6.11 -10.33
N TYR A 90 0.56 -6.58 -10.05
CA TYR A 90 1.79 -5.99 -10.60
C TYR A 90 2.00 -6.28 -12.08
N ARG A 91 1.29 -7.25 -12.68
CA ARG A 91 1.26 -7.50 -14.12
C ARG A 91 0.42 -6.48 -14.89
N ARG A 92 -0.61 -5.90 -14.26
CA ARG A 92 -1.54 -4.95 -14.93
C ARG A 92 -0.85 -3.78 -15.64
N PRO A 93 0.17 -3.11 -15.09
CA PRO A 93 0.89 -2.06 -15.81
C PRO A 93 1.53 -2.52 -17.12
N PHE A 94 1.97 -3.78 -17.20
CA PHE A 94 2.50 -4.38 -18.44
C PHE A 94 1.37 -4.54 -19.47
N VAL A 95 0.22 -5.05 -19.05
CA VAL A 95 -0.98 -5.15 -19.91
C VAL A 95 -1.42 -3.77 -20.39
N ASP A 96 -1.36 -2.76 -19.52
CA ASP A 96 -1.75 -1.38 -19.88
C ASP A 96 -0.85 -0.79 -20.97
N VAL A 97 0.45 -1.11 -20.98
CA VAL A 97 1.35 -0.69 -22.07
C VAL A 97 0.87 -1.26 -23.41
N TYR A 98 0.60 -2.56 -23.49
CA TYR A 98 0.10 -3.18 -24.71
C TYR A 98 -1.27 -2.68 -25.13
N THR A 99 -2.17 -2.47 -24.17
CA THR A 99 -3.50 -1.91 -24.43
C THR A 99 -3.39 -0.49 -25.00
N ALA A 100 -2.50 0.33 -24.45
CA ALA A 100 -2.27 1.68 -24.96
C ALA A 100 -1.70 1.66 -26.40
N LEU A 101 -0.76 0.77 -26.68
CA LEU A 101 -0.19 0.60 -28.03
C LEU A 101 -1.24 0.09 -29.04
N SER A 102 -2.11 -0.83 -28.64
CA SER A 102 -3.23 -1.29 -29.50
C SER A 102 -4.21 -0.17 -29.83
N GLN A 103 -4.33 0.83 -28.95
CA GLN A 103 -5.10 2.06 -29.16
C GLN A 103 -4.33 3.14 -29.93
N LYS A 104 -3.23 2.78 -30.58
CA LYS A 104 -2.38 3.68 -31.38
C LYS A 104 -1.74 4.84 -30.59
N LYS A 105 -1.63 4.73 -29.27
CA LYS A 105 -0.82 5.67 -28.47
C LYS A 105 0.66 5.43 -28.76
N ASP A 106 1.45 6.49 -28.68
CA ASP A 106 2.90 6.33 -28.80
C ASP A 106 3.51 5.57 -27.61
N MET A 107 4.70 5.02 -27.81
CA MET A 107 5.39 4.22 -26.80
C MET A 107 5.63 5.00 -25.50
N THR A 108 5.97 6.26 -25.57
CA THR A 108 6.25 7.11 -24.40
C THR A 108 5.00 7.27 -23.55
N GLN A 109 3.85 7.54 -24.18
CA GLN A 109 2.55 7.65 -23.49
C GLN A 109 2.13 6.31 -22.87
N ALA A 110 2.35 5.21 -23.57
CA ALA A 110 2.04 3.87 -23.08
C ALA A 110 2.86 3.53 -21.82
N ILE A 111 4.18 3.75 -21.85
CA ILE A 111 5.08 3.53 -20.72
C ILE A 111 4.72 4.43 -19.55
N PHE A 112 4.45 5.71 -19.79
CA PHE A 112 4.06 6.66 -18.75
C PHE A 112 2.77 6.25 -18.05
N SER A 113 1.78 5.75 -18.78
CA SER A 113 0.54 5.21 -18.22
C SER A 113 0.81 4.02 -17.30
N GLY A 114 1.62 3.06 -17.73
CA GLY A 114 2.04 1.92 -16.94
C GLY A 114 2.83 2.33 -15.68
N ALA A 115 3.75 3.30 -15.81
CA ALA A 115 4.53 3.82 -14.69
C ALA A 115 3.66 4.50 -13.62
N ASN A 116 2.66 5.28 -14.03
CA ASN A 116 1.70 5.90 -13.11
C ASN A 116 0.87 4.85 -12.38
N ARG A 117 0.44 3.82 -13.10
CA ARG A 117 -0.31 2.72 -12.48
C ARG A 117 0.52 1.97 -11.45
N ILE A 118 1.80 1.68 -11.76
CA ILE A 118 2.67 0.98 -10.82
C ILE A 118 2.92 1.80 -9.55
N SER A 119 3.10 3.11 -9.67
CA SER A 119 3.19 4.04 -8.53
C SER A 119 1.95 3.98 -7.65
N SER A 120 0.77 3.92 -8.25
CA SER A 120 -0.51 3.79 -7.53
C SER A 120 -0.64 2.44 -6.81
N ILE A 121 -0.20 1.35 -7.45
CA ILE A 121 -0.18 0.01 -6.84
C ILE A 121 0.75 -0.01 -5.63
N VAL A 122 1.97 0.52 -5.74
CA VAL A 122 2.93 0.64 -4.63
C VAL A 122 2.34 1.45 -3.48
N SER A 123 1.68 2.56 -3.78
CA SER A 123 1.01 3.38 -2.76
C SER A 123 -0.06 2.58 -1.98
N THR A 124 -0.88 1.83 -2.70
CA THR A 124 -1.91 0.96 -2.11
C THR A 124 -1.29 -0.13 -1.25
N ASP A 125 -0.24 -0.76 -1.72
CA ASP A 125 0.49 -1.81 -1.01
C ASP A 125 1.05 -1.31 0.33
N MET A 126 1.66 -0.12 0.34
CA MET A 126 2.14 0.50 1.58
C MET A 126 1.00 0.85 2.55
N GLN A 127 -0.15 1.29 2.03
CA GLN A 127 -1.33 1.57 2.85
C GLN A 127 -1.89 0.28 3.48
N LEU A 128 -1.92 -0.83 2.74
CA LEU A 128 -2.35 -2.14 3.26
C LEU A 128 -1.41 -2.62 4.36
N SER A 129 -0.10 -2.46 4.19
CA SER A 129 0.90 -2.81 5.21
C SER A 129 0.71 -2.00 6.50
N ARG A 130 0.40 -0.71 6.39
CA ARG A 130 0.04 0.13 7.56
C ARG A 130 -1.23 -0.36 8.25
N ARG A 131 -2.26 -0.72 7.49
CA ARG A 131 -3.51 -1.26 8.07
C ARG A 131 -3.24 -2.56 8.80
N ASN A 132 -2.48 -3.47 8.21
CA ASN A 132 -2.09 -4.73 8.84
C ASN A 132 -1.37 -4.49 10.18
N ALA A 133 -0.40 -3.57 10.20
CA ALA A 133 0.28 -3.17 11.43
C ALA A 133 -0.70 -2.59 12.48
N GLY A 134 -1.72 -1.86 12.03
CA GLY A 134 -2.81 -1.39 12.89
C GLY A 134 -3.59 -2.53 13.53
N PHE A 135 -3.93 -3.57 12.77
CA PHE A 135 -4.60 -4.77 13.31
C PHE A 135 -3.71 -5.53 14.29
N MET A 136 -2.42 -5.69 13.97
CA MET A 136 -1.46 -6.34 14.88
C MET A 136 -1.30 -5.55 16.20
N SER A 137 -1.25 -4.21 16.13
CA SER A 137 -1.17 -3.34 17.31
C SER A 137 -2.40 -3.49 18.18
N ARG A 138 -3.57 -3.57 17.57
CA ARG A 138 -4.82 -3.78 18.27
C ARG A 138 -4.85 -5.12 19.02
N GLY A 139 -4.42 -6.21 18.37
CA GLY A 139 -4.39 -7.54 18.99
C GLY A 139 -3.49 -7.64 20.23
N LYS A 140 -2.71 -6.60 20.52
CA LYS A 140 -1.83 -6.48 21.69
C LYS A 140 -2.30 -5.41 22.70
N ASN A 141 -3.37 -4.66 22.40
CA ASN A 141 -3.78 -3.50 23.18
C ASN A 141 -5.31 -3.44 23.30
N ASP A 142 -5.86 -3.85 24.42
CA ASP A 142 -7.32 -3.87 24.68
C ASP A 142 -7.94 -2.48 24.79
N ASN A 143 -7.11 -1.44 25.03
CA ASN A 143 -7.55 -0.05 25.05
C ASN A 143 -7.87 0.53 23.66
N ILE A 144 -7.52 -0.18 22.58
CA ILE A 144 -7.94 0.18 21.23
C ILE A 144 -9.32 -0.42 20.93
N VAL A 145 -10.35 0.34 21.22
CA VAL A 145 -11.75 -0.13 21.18
C VAL A 145 -12.43 0.04 19.82
N GLY A 146 -11.89 0.86 18.93
CA GLY A 146 -12.51 1.10 17.62
C GLY A 146 -11.68 1.98 16.68
N TYR A 147 -12.24 2.23 15.51
CA TYR A 147 -11.67 3.09 14.49
C TYR A 147 -12.68 4.15 14.05
N ALA A 148 -12.17 5.33 13.72
CA ALA A 148 -12.93 6.36 13.05
C ALA A 148 -12.28 6.68 11.71
N ARG A 149 -13.07 7.00 10.70
CA ARG A 149 -12.58 7.52 9.43
C ARG A 149 -12.46 9.03 9.54
N THR A 150 -11.33 9.57 9.13
CA THR A 150 -11.10 11.01 9.04
C THR A 150 -11.12 11.44 7.58
N LEU A 151 -11.84 12.52 7.28
CA LEU A 151 -11.82 13.14 5.97
C LEU A 151 -10.48 13.84 5.78
N THR A 152 -9.79 13.54 4.68
CA THR A 152 -8.45 14.08 4.40
C THR A 152 -8.36 14.86 3.09
N GLY A 153 -9.43 14.88 2.29
CA GLY A 153 -9.51 15.58 1.02
C GLY A 153 -10.22 16.91 1.12
N SER A 154 -10.00 17.80 0.17
CA SER A 154 -10.75 19.06 0.00
C SER A 154 -12.19 18.80 -0.46
N GLU A 155 -12.39 17.74 -1.24
CA GLU A 155 -13.69 17.29 -1.74
C GLU A 155 -13.95 15.86 -1.31
N ASN A 156 -15.01 15.63 -0.59
CA ASN A 156 -15.40 14.32 -0.11
C ASN A 156 -16.83 13.99 -0.55
N CYS A 157 -17.03 12.80 -1.09
CA CYS A 157 -18.35 12.34 -1.50
C CYS A 157 -19.25 12.05 -0.29
N ALA A 158 -20.57 11.98 -0.52
CA ALA A 158 -21.57 11.71 0.52
C ALA A 158 -21.26 10.41 1.31
N LEU A 159 -20.80 9.35 0.63
CA LEU A 159 -20.39 8.11 1.28
C LEU A 159 -19.21 8.31 2.24
N CYS A 160 -18.23 9.15 1.85
CA CYS A 160 -17.09 9.48 2.72
C CYS A 160 -17.54 10.24 3.97
N TYR A 161 -18.44 11.21 3.82
CA TYR A 161 -19.04 11.92 4.95
C TYR A 161 -19.78 10.97 5.88
N THR A 162 -20.71 10.17 5.37
CA THR A 162 -21.44 9.18 6.17
C THR A 162 -20.50 8.22 6.89
N ALA A 163 -19.45 7.72 6.22
CA ALA A 163 -18.49 6.84 6.83
C ALA A 163 -17.62 7.52 7.90
N SER A 164 -17.41 8.83 7.83
CA SER A 164 -16.63 9.58 8.83
C SER A 164 -17.42 9.85 10.12
N THR A 165 -18.75 9.87 10.07
CA THR A 165 -19.60 10.03 11.26
C THR A 165 -19.77 8.75 12.04
N GLN A 166 -19.41 7.60 11.47
CA GLN A 166 -19.53 6.30 12.10
C GLN A 166 -18.27 5.92 12.87
N ARG A 167 -18.46 5.29 14.01
CA ARG A 167 -17.40 4.61 14.76
C ARG A 167 -17.50 3.12 14.52
N TYR A 168 -16.45 2.53 14.00
CA TYR A 168 -16.40 1.12 13.70
C TYR A 168 -15.84 0.38 14.91
N ASN A 169 -16.66 -0.52 15.44
CA ASN A 169 -16.21 -1.39 16.52
C ASN A 169 -15.15 -2.35 15.97
N VAL A 170 -14.19 -2.62 16.78
CA VAL A 170 -13.05 -3.47 16.45
C VAL A 170 -13.46 -4.89 16.01
N LYS A 171 -14.57 -5.41 16.54
CA LYS A 171 -15.09 -6.74 16.19
C LYS A 171 -15.71 -6.80 14.79
N ASP A 172 -16.14 -5.66 14.24
CA ASP A 172 -16.88 -5.58 12.98
C ASP A 172 -15.97 -5.28 11.77
N LEU A 173 -14.69 -4.99 12.04
CA LEU A 173 -13.70 -4.75 11.02
C LEU A 173 -13.01 -6.06 10.64
N MET A 174 -13.62 -6.78 9.72
CA MET A 174 -12.94 -7.87 9.03
C MET A 174 -11.72 -7.31 8.30
N PRO A 175 -10.55 -7.98 8.38
CA PRO A 175 -9.43 -7.65 7.49
C PRO A 175 -9.91 -7.86 6.05
N ILE A 176 -9.87 -6.80 5.26
CA ILE A 176 -10.17 -6.82 3.82
C ILE A 176 -8.93 -7.32 3.09
#